data_7e9d46c64972d2514764f3c4f34560bb
#
_entry.id   7e9d46c64972d2514764f3c4f34560bb
#
_cell.length_a   1.000
_cell.length_b   1.000
_cell.length_c   1.000
_cell.angle_alpha   90.00
_cell.angle_beta   90.00
_cell.angle_gamma   90.00
#
_symmetry.space_group_name_H-M   'P 1'
#
loop_
_entity.id
_entity.type
_entity.pdbx_description
1 polymer ?
#
loop_
_entity_poly.entity_id
_entity_poly.type
_entity_poly.pdbx_seq_one_letter_code
_entity_poly.pdbx_strand_id
1 'polypeptide(L)'
;YGGSLRTPAGYCGVTGFRPSPGLVPATEASVSLNPFSVQGPMGRDVSDTYLLLQAQVNLNRTDPFSSLNSLSMPDELIGADLSGVKMAYSPDLGCAPVDNNIKATLLEKINLFKSNFLLSKEDHPDFLDIHDCFEIIRGFNFVASHKDKFDHHKDLLGPNVIDNVERGLKYSLADVSWAHVMQTKIYKSFRNFFNEYDVLICPAAAVSPYPHEQLFVDTINGEKMPTYMRWLALSYASTMAIPCVWALPCGL
;
A
#
# COMPACT_ATOMS: atom_id res chain seq x y z
N TYR A 1 -4.86 1.78 5.31
CA TYR A 1 -3.49 1.46 4.92
C TYR A 1 -3.33 0.08 4.29
N GLY A 2 -4.40 -0.66 4.13
CA GLY A 2 -4.41 -1.98 3.48
C GLY A 2 -4.57 -1.96 1.96
N GLY A 3 -4.55 -0.79 1.29
CA GLY A 3 -4.67 -0.69 -0.16
C GLY A 3 -5.81 0.19 -0.68
N SER A 4 -6.52 0.91 0.17
CA SER A 4 -7.77 1.65 -0.15
C SER A 4 -7.65 2.74 -1.24
N LEU A 5 -6.46 3.11 -1.68
CA LEU A 5 -6.21 3.98 -2.85
C LEU A 5 -5.83 3.15 -4.08
N ARG A 6 -4.94 2.18 -3.91
CA ARG A 6 -4.32 1.42 -5.02
C ARG A 6 -5.23 0.34 -5.56
N THR A 7 -5.83 -0.47 -4.70
CA THR A 7 -6.73 -1.55 -5.12
C THR A 7 -7.98 -1.01 -5.82
N PRO A 8 -8.74 -0.02 -5.25
CA PRO A 8 -9.88 0.54 -5.98
C PRO A 8 -9.47 1.27 -7.27
N ALA A 9 -8.32 1.95 -7.30
CA ALA A 9 -7.84 2.55 -8.54
C ALA A 9 -7.58 1.49 -9.62
N GLY A 10 -6.91 0.38 -9.26
CA GLY A 10 -6.68 -0.74 -10.16
C GLY A 10 -7.98 -1.38 -10.66
N TYR A 11 -8.98 -1.56 -9.79
CA TYR A 11 -10.28 -2.16 -10.16
C TYR A 11 -11.15 -1.24 -11.03
N CYS A 12 -11.03 0.08 -10.85
CA CYS A 12 -11.79 1.05 -11.61
C CYS A 12 -11.07 1.52 -12.90
N GLY A 13 -9.85 1.06 -13.15
CA GLY A 13 -9.06 1.50 -14.30
C GLY A 13 -8.70 2.99 -14.25
N VAL A 14 -8.49 3.53 -13.06
CA VAL A 14 -8.13 4.94 -12.82
C VAL A 14 -6.76 5.05 -12.13
N THR A 15 -6.21 6.24 -12.10
CA THR A 15 -4.95 6.52 -11.40
C THR A 15 -5.22 6.77 -9.91
N GLY A 16 -4.43 6.16 -9.04
CA GLY A 16 -4.51 6.39 -7.60
C GLY A 16 -3.12 6.65 -7.01
N PHE A 17 -3.02 7.62 -6.12
CA PHE A 17 -1.76 7.97 -5.49
C PHE A 17 -1.82 7.87 -3.98
N ARG A 18 -0.95 7.04 -3.40
CA ARG A 18 -0.67 7.01 -1.97
C ARG A 18 0.53 7.90 -1.69
N PRO A 19 0.35 9.09 -1.09
CA PRO A 19 1.47 9.97 -0.75
C PRO A 19 2.29 9.42 0.42
N SER A 20 3.46 10.01 0.64
CA SER A 20 4.20 9.87 1.90
C SER A 20 3.39 10.47 3.07
N PRO A 21 3.54 9.94 4.30
CA PRO A 21 2.86 10.51 5.47
C PRO A 21 3.13 12.00 5.62
N GLY A 22 2.09 12.76 5.95
CA GLY A 22 2.16 14.20 6.19
C GLY A 22 2.12 15.09 4.95
N LEU A 23 2.23 14.54 3.73
CA LEU A 23 2.07 15.34 2.50
C LEU A 23 0.62 15.81 2.34
N VAL A 24 -0.35 14.91 2.53
CA VAL A 24 -1.77 15.24 2.70
C VAL A 24 -2.09 15.04 4.18
N PRO A 25 -2.46 16.09 4.93
CA PRO A 25 -2.64 16.01 6.37
C PRO A 25 -3.80 15.10 6.77
N ALA A 26 -3.63 14.31 7.82
CA ALA A 26 -4.65 13.46 8.44
C ALA A 26 -4.96 13.98 9.84
N THR A 27 -6.04 14.74 9.99
CA THR A 27 -6.33 15.53 11.23
C THR A 27 -7.16 14.80 12.28
N GLU A 28 -7.85 13.70 11.93
CA GLU A 28 -8.81 13.02 12.80
C GLU A 28 -8.46 11.55 13.08
N ALA A 29 -7.17 11.20 13.06
CA ALA A 29 -6.76 9.84 13.33
C ALA A 29 -6.77 9.54 14.83
N SER A 30 -7.40 8.43 15.25
CA SER A 30 -7.37 7.95 16.64
C SER A 30 -5.97 7.65 17.15
N VAL A 31 -5.06 7.31 16.23
CA VAL A 31 -3.63 7.06 16.47
C VAL A 31 -2.81 7.94 15.53
N SER A 32 -2.64 9.21 15.91
CA SER A 32 -2.03 10.23 15.05
C SER A 32 -0.56 9.97 14.71
N LEU A 33 0.20 9.28 15.58
CA LEU A 33 1.60 8.92 15.32
C LEU A 33 1.77 7.64 14.48
N ASN A 34 0.70 7.20 13.81
CA ASN A 34 0.72 6.05 12.91
C ASN A 34 0.93 6.51 11.45
N PRO A 35 2.06 6.18 10.79
CA PRO A 35 2.36 6.65 9.44
C PRO A 35 1.66 5.86 8.33
N PHE A 36 0.87 4.83 8.64
CA PHE A 36 0.33 3.91 7.63
C PHE A 36 -0.96 4.41 6.99
N SER A 37 -1.79 5.11 7.76
CA SER A 37 -3.05 5.64 7.27
C SER A 37 -2.81 7.02 6.66
N VAL A 38 -2.81 7.10 5.34
CA VAL A 38 -2.64 8.33 4.58
C VAL A 38 -3.84 8.54 3.67
N GLN A 39 -4.21 9.79 3.46
CA GLN A 39 -5.16 10.21 2.44
C GLN A 39 -4.43 10.52 1.14
N GLY A 40 -5.12 10.39 0.01
CA GLY A 40 -4.53 10.69 -1.29
C GLY A 40 -5.57 10.70 -2.40
N PRO A 41 -5.22 11.27 -3.55
CA PRO A 41 -6.12 11.45 -4.67
C PRO A 41 -6.29 10.19 -5.52
N MET A 42 -7.45 10.12 -6.19
CA MET A 42 -7.68 9.28 -7.37
C MET A 42 -8.24 10.18 -8.48
N GLY A 43 -7.80 9.97 -9.71
CA GLY A 43 -8.22 10.70 -10.91
C GLY A 43 -8.28 9.80 -12.12
N ARG A 44 -8.84 10.28 -13.22
CA ARG A 44 -8.94 9.52 -14.48
C ARG A 44 -7.56 9.19 -15.05
N ASP A 45 -6.64 10.12 -14.89
CA ASP A 45 -5.25 10.03 -15.34
C ASP A 45 -4.30 10.70 -14.34
N VAL A 46 -3.01 10.76 -14.68
CA VAL A 46 -1.97 11.35 -13.81
C VAL A 46 -2.20 12.85 -13.62
N SER A 47 -2.67 13.57 -14.64
CA SER A 47 -2.88 15.02 -14.57
C SER A 47 -4.04 15.37 -13.62
N ASP A 48 -5.17 14.69 -13.73
CA ASP A 48 -6.32 14.86 -12.82
C ASP A 48 -5.93 14.50 -11.37
N THR A 49 -5.17 13.41 -11.21
CA THR A 49 -4.70 12.96 -9.88
C THR A 49 -3.74 13.98 -9.27
N TYR A 50 -2.86 14.57 -10.10
CA TYR A 50 -1.92 15.58 -9.67
C TYR A 50 -2.62 16.88 -9.28
N LEU A 51 -3.59 17.34 -10.08
CA LEU A 51 -4.39 18.52 -9.77
C LEU A 51 -5.11 18.37 -8.42
N LEU A 52 -5.70 17.20 -8.18
CA LEU A 52 -6.34 16.92 -6.88
C LEU A 52 -5.30 16.86 -5.75
N LEU A 53 -4.11 16.30 -6.00
CA LEU A 53 -3.03 16.29 -5.02
C LEU A 53 -2.60 17.72 -4.63
N GLN A 54 -2.42 18.60 -5.61
CA GLN A 54 -2.08 20.03 -5.36
C GLN A 54 -3.11 20.70 -4.44
N ALA A 55 -4.40 20.39 -4.61
CA ALA A 55 -5.47 20.92 -3.76
C ALA A 55 -5.48 20.31 -2.35
N GLN A 56 -4.95 19.11 -2.15
CA GLN A 56 -4.92 18.38 -0.87
C GLN A 56 -3.64 18.65 -0.06
N VAL A 57 -2.54 18.96 -0.72
CA VAL A 57 -1.26 19.24 -0.05
C VAL A 57 -1.37 20.53 0.76
N ASN A 58 -1.18 20.40 2.06
CA ASN A 58 -1.29 21.52 2.97
C ASN A 58 -0.43 21.28 4.22
N LEU A 59 -0.04 22.37 4.90
CA LEU A 59 0.52 22.29 6.23
C LEU A 59 -0.62 22.30 7.26
N ASN A 60 -0.71 21.26 8.06
CA ASN A 60 -1.63 21.22 9.19
C ASN A 60 -0.89 20.79 10.47
N ARG A 61 -0.85 21.67 11.45
CA ARG A 61 -0.14 21.45 12.73
C ARG A 61 -0.74 20.37 13.62
N THR A 62 -1.95 19.89 13.30
CA THR A 62 -2.59 18.79 14.03
C THR A 62 -2.15 17.40 13.52
N ASP A 63 -1.53 17.35 12.34
CA ASP A 63 -0.89 16.12 11.84
C ASP A 63 0.60 16.12 12.23
N PRO A 64 1.06 15.18 13.05
CA PRO A 64 2.45 15.14 13.51
C PRO A 64 3.48 14.91 12.39
N PHE A 65 3.05 14.40 11.23
CA PHE A 65 3.91 14.18 10.06
C PHE A 65 3.90 15.37 9.09
N SER A 66 2.96 16.31 9.21
CA SER A 66 2.89 17.47 8.35
C SER A 66 4.05 18.43 8.63
N SER A 67 4.79 18.82 7.60
CA SER A 67 6.02 19.59 7.72
C SER A 67 6.07 20.73 6.70
N LEU A 68 6.72 21.85 7.08
CA LEU A 68 6.97 22.99 6.21
C LEU A 68 7.92 22.69 5.03
N ASN A 69 8.71 21.62 5.15
CA ASN A 69 9.55 21.16 4.05
C ASN A 69 8.74 20.38 2.98
N SER A 70 7.44 20.58 2.98
CA SER A 70 6.55 20.10 1.94
C SER A 70 7.04 20.62 0.59
N LEU A 71 7.33 19.70 -0.26
CA LEU A 71 7.77 19.77 -1.63
C LEU A 71 7.26 21.03 -2.37
N SER A 72 8.19 21.74 -3.00
CA SER A 72 7.84 22.58 -4.13
C SER A 72 7.24 21.66 -5.19
N MET A 73 5.92 21.61 -5.24
CA MET A 73 5.22 20.87 -6.27
C MET A 73 5.33 21.66 -7.58
N PRO A 74 5.79 21.05 -8.68
CA PRO A 74 5.84 21.75 -9.96
C PRO A 74 4.42 22.17 -10.38
N ASP A 75 4.32 23.33 -11.01
CA ASP A 75 3.03 23.85 -11.49
C ASP A 75 2.47 22.98 -12.63
N GLU A 76 3.36 22.39 -13.41
CA GLU A 76 3.00 21.52 -14.54
C GLU A 76 3.79 20.21 -14.50
N LEU A 77 3.14 19.14 -14.96
CA LEU A 77 3.79 17.85 -15.18
C LEU A 77 4.48 17.87 -16.55
N ILE A 78 5.77 17.56 -16.55
CA ILE A 78 6.55 17.38 -17.77
C ILE A 78 6.93 15.90 -17.93
N GLY A 79 7.01 15.44 -19.19
CA GLY A 79 7.50 14.10 -19.48
C GLY A 79 8.95 13.92 -19.02
N ALA A 80 9.26 12.77 -18.46
CA ALA A 80 10.61 12.42 -18.02
C ALA A 80 11.32 11.55 -19.07
N ASP A 81 12.62 11.78 -19.25
CA ASP A 81 13.50 10.85 -19.96
C ASP A 81 13.80 9.66 -19.05
N LEU A 82 13.39 8.48 -19.46
CA LEU A 82 13.58 7.24 -18.71
C LEU A 82 14.93 6.58 -18.98
N SER A 83 15.72 7.05 -19.95
CA SER A 83 17.00 6.44 -20.34
C SER A 83 18.07 6.46 -19.24
N GLY A 84 17.90 7.32 -18.22
CA GLY A 84 18.73 7.37 -17.02
C GLY A 84 18.16 6.63 -15.82
N VAL A 85 16.94 6.08 -15.89
CA VAL A 85 16.20 5.50 -14.76
C VAL A 85 16.46 3.99 -14.68
N LYS A 86 16.77 3.50 -13.48
CA LYS A 86 16.91 2.07 -13.17
C LYS A 86 15.61 1.54 -12.61
N MET A 87 14.97 0.63 -13.33
CA MET A 87 13.70 0.03 -12.98
C MET A 87 13.89 -1.40 -12.47
N ALA A 88 13.36 -1.69 -11.29
CA ALA A 88 13.02 -3.04 -10.89
C ALA A 88 11.55 -3.33 -11.15
N TYR A 89 11.21 -4.58 -11.41
CA TYR A 89 9.83 -5.04 -11.45
C TYR A 89 9.69 -6.39 -10.77
N SER A 90 8.54 -6.63 -10.15
CA SER A 90 8.26 -7.89 -9.49
C SER A 90 6.80 -8.28 -9.65
N PRO A 91 6.50 -9.51 -10.10
CA PRO A 91 5.12 -9.99 -10.24
C PRO A 91 4.37 -10.13 -8.92
N ASP A 92 5.08 -10.29 -7.80
CA ASP A 92 4.48 -10.61 -6.51
C ASP A 92 5.26 -10.10 -5.28
N LEU A 93 6.29 -9.29 -5.49
CA LEU A 93 7.17 -8.77 -4.44
C LEU A 93 7.85 -9.88 -3.61
N GLY A 94 7.92 -11.12 -4.13
CA GLY A 94 8.48 -12.27 -3.43
C GLY A 94 7.70 -12.73 -2.20
N CYS A 95 6.56 -12.09 -1.87
CA CYS A 95 5.79 -12.39 -0.67
C CYS A 95 4.26 -12.44 -0.89
N ALA A 96 3.73 -11.80 -1.92
CA ALA A 96 2.30 -11.66 -2.12
C ALA A 96 1.71 -12.84 -2.92
N PRO A 97 0.56 -13.41 -2.51
CA PRO A 97 -0.21 -14.28 -3.38
C PRO A 97 -0.82 -13.42 -4.50
N VAL A 98 -0.47 -13.73 -5.75
CA VAL A 98 -0.97 -13.02 -6.93
C VAL A 98 -1.46 -14.02 -7.97
N ASP A 99 -2.63 -13.78 -8.53
CA ASP A 99 -3.20 -14.58 -9.61
C ASP A 99 -2.26 -14.68 -10.80
N ASN A 100 -2.14 -15.88 -11.38
CA ASN A 100 -1.21 -16.15 -12.47
C ASN A 100 -1.49 -15.30 -13.72
N ASN A 101 -2.75 -14.97 -14.01
CA ASN A 101 -3.10 -14.10 -15.12
C ASN A 101 -2.62 -12.65 -14.88
N ILE A 102 -2.72 -12.17 -13.64
CA ILE A 102 -2.21 -10.84 -13.25
C ILE A 102 -0.68 -10.79 -13.40
N LYS A 103 0.03 -11.84 -12.93
CA LYS A 103 1.49 -11.94 -13.13
C LYS A 103 1.86 -11.92 -14.63
N ALA A 104 1.17 -12.72 -15.42
CA ALA A 104 1.42 -12.80 -16.87
C ALA A 104 1.16 -11.46 -17.57
N THR A 105 0.03 -10.79 -17.24
CA THR A 105 -0.30 -9.47 -17.77
C THR A 105 0.76 -8.43 -17.42
N LEU A 106 1.23 -8.40 -16.16
CA LEU A 106 2.32 -7.48 -15.78
C LEU A 106 3.56 -7.71 -16.65
N LEU A 107 4.01 -8.96 -16.76
CA LEU A 107 5.23 -9.29 -17.51
C LEU A 107 5.10 -8.95 -19.00
N GLU A 108 3.92 -9.19 -19.60
CA GLU A 108 3.62 -8.75 -20.95
C GLU A 108 3.77 -7.23 -21.11
N LYS A 109 3.14 -6.45 -20.18
CA LYS A 109 3.20 -4.98 -20.25
C LYS A 109 4.62 -4.46 -20.01
N ILE A 110 5.35 -5.02 -19.04
CA ILE A 110 6.77 -4.67 -18.80
C ILE A 110 7.59 -4.85 -20.09
N ASN A 111 7.38 -5.93 -20.82
CA ASN A 111 8.10 -6.19 -22.08
C ASN A 111 7.88 -5.11 -23.16
N LEU A 112 6.76 -4.37 -23.14
CA LEU A 112 6.48 -3.31 -24.12
C LEU A 112 7.34 -2.05 -23.90
N PHE A 113 7.75 -1.76 -22.68
CA PHE A 113 8.42 -0.48 -22.39
C PHE A 113 9.75 -0.59 -21.63
N LYS A 114 10.15 -1.78 -21.19
CA LYS A 114 11.39 -1.97 -20.40
C LYS A 114 12.66 -1.47 -21.09
N SER A 115 12.68 -1.44 -22.42
CA SER A 115 13.82 -0.94 -23.21
C SER A 115 14.01 0.58 -23.13
N ASN A 116 13.04 1.32 -22.60
CA ASN A 116 13.15 2.76 -22.41
C ASN A 116 13.97 3.15 -21.16
N PHE A 117 14.26 2.18 -20.29
CA PHE A 117 14.99 2.40 -19.03
C PHE A 117 16.48 2.08 -19.18
N LEU A 118 17.33 2.74 -18.41
CA LEU A 118 18.78 2.43 -18.32
C LEU A 118 19.01 0.97 -17.90
N LEU A 119 18.25 0.50 -16.94
CA LEU A 119 18.26 -0.87 -16.44
C LEU A 119 16.83 -1.31 -16.19
N SER A 120 16.52 -2.55 -16.56
CA SER A 120 15.25 -3.19 -16.21
C SER A 120 15.54 -4.62 -15.73
N LYS A 121 15.22 -4.91 -14.48
CA LYS A 121 15.52 -6.20 -13.84
C LYS A 121 14.35 -6.69 -13.00
N GLU A 122 14.08 -7.99 -13.04
CA GLU A 122 13.17 -8.61 -12.08
C GLU A 122 13.87 -8.72 -10.73
N ASP A 123 13.39 -7.95 -9.76
CA ASP A 123 13.96 -7.85 -8.42
C ASP A 123 12.96 -7.23 -7.45
N HIS A 124 13.15 -7.41 -6.15
CA HIS A 124 12.31 -6.84 -5.09
C HIS A 124 13.09 -6.72 -3.77
N PRO A 125 12.68 -5.81 -2.86
CA PRO A 125 13.22 -5.78 -1.50
C PRO A 125 12.94 -7.09 -0.76
N ASP A 126 13.79 -7.44 0.20
CA ASP A 126 13.45 -8.50 1.14
C ASP A 126 12.40 -7.99 2.15
N PHE A 127 11.22 -8.56 2.08
CA PHE A 127 10.10 -8.21 2.97
C PHE A 127 10.08 -8.99 4.28
N LEU A 128 11.02 -9.92 4.50
CA LEU A 128 11.13 -10.65 5.77
C LEU A 128 9.78 -11.27 6.21
N ASP A 129 9.46 -11.17 7.51
CA ASP A 129 8.18 -11.65 8.08
C ASP A 129 7.06 -10.59 7.96
N ILE A 130 6.88 -10.03 6.75
CA ILE A 130 5.95 -8.93 6.48
C ILE A 130 4.51 -9.23 6.89
N HIS A 131 4.07 -10.46 6.70
CA HIS A 131 2.69 -10.86 6.97
C HIS A 131 2.35 -10.78 8.45
N ASP A 132 3.16 -11.40 9.29
CA ASP A 132 2.95 -11.40 10.74
C ASP A 132 3.16 -9.99 11.31
N CYS A 133 4.18 -9.29 10.82
CA CYS A 133 4.43 -7.90 11.18
C CYS A 133 3.21 -7.01 10.88
N PHE A 134 2.64 -7.13 9.68
CA PHE A 134 1.46 -6.36 9.29
C PHE A 134 0.23 -6.73 10.12
N GLU A 135 -0.04 -8.03 10.32
CA GLU A 135 -1.21 -8.50 11.07
C GLU A 135 -1.19 -8.02 12.52
N ILE A 136 -0.03 -8.08 13.18
CA ILE A 136 0.13 -7.58 14.57
C ILE A 136 -0.09 -6.06 14.63
N ILE A 137 0.58 -5.28 13.78
CA ILE A 137 0.44 -3.81 13.77
C ILE A 137 -0.98 -3.40 13.40
N ARG A 138 -1.61 -4.11 12.46
CA ARG A 138 -3.01 -3.88 12.10
C ARG A 138 -3.94 -4.17 13.30
N GLY A 139 -3.77 -5.33 13.95
CA GLY A 139 -4.56 -5.70 15.13
C GLY A 139 -4.44 -4.66 16.24
N PHE A 140 -3.23 -4.24 16.57
CA PHE A 140 -2.97 -3.16 17.53
C PHE A 140 -3.73 -1.87 17.18
N ASN A 141 -3.67 -1.42 15.92
CA ASN A 141 -4.35 -0.20 15.49
C ASN A 141 -5.88 -0.36 15.49
N PHE A 142 -6.40 -1.56 15.20
CA PHE A 142 -7.85 -1.82 15.28
C PHE A 142 -8.34 -1.83 16.72
N VAL A 143 -7.59 -2.38 17.66
CA VAL A 143 -7.91 -2.28 19.10
C VAL A 143 -7.94 -0.81 19.52
N ALA A 144 -6.90 -0.04 19.18
CA ALA A 144 -6.84 1.37 19.55
C ALA A 144 -8.02 2.21 18.99
N SER A 145 -8.49 1.88 17.78
CA SER A 145 -9.54 2.67 17.10
C SER A 145 -10.96 2.16 17.33
N HIS A 146 -11.14 0.88 17.68
CA HIS A 146 -12.47 0.25 17.67
C HIS A 146 -12.83 -0.49 18.97
N LYS A 147 -11.92 -0.59 19.95
CA LYS A 147 -12.19 -1.33 21.21
C LYS A 147 -13.45 -0.88 21.92
N ASP A 148 -13.64 0.42 22.05
CA ASP A 148 -14.84 0.98 22.70
C ASP A 148 -16.12 0.58 21.95
N LYS A 149 -16.15 0.70 20.63
CA LYS A 149 -17.28 0.27 19.80
C LYS A 149 -17.48 -1.25 19.86
N PHE A 150 -16.40 -2.00 19.91
CA PHE A 150 -16.45 -3.46 20.04
C PHE A 150 -17.07 -3.90 21.37
N ASP A 151 -16.79 -3.20 22.47
CA ASP A 151 -17.31 -3.53 23.79
C ASP A 151 -18.79 -3.14 23.96
N HIS A 152 -19.22 -2.02 23.37
CA HIS A 152 -20.54 -1.45 23.63
C HIS A 152 -21.54 -1.55 22.47
N HIS A 153 -21.05 -1.76 21.23
CA HIS A 153 -21.84 -1.74 20.00
C HIS A 153 -21.37 -2.79 18.97
N LYS A 154 -21.00 -3.98 19.45
CA LYS A 154 -20.45 -5.04 18.60
C LYS A 154 -21.38 -5.46 17.46
N ASP A 155 -22.69 -5.42 17.70
CA ASP A 155 -23.76 -5.72 16.76
C ASP A 155 -23.80 -4.76 15.55
N LEU A 156 -23.25 -3.56 15.68
CA LEU A 156 -23.16 -2.56 14.61
C LEU A 156 -21.83 -2.66 13.80
N LEU A 157 -20.91 -3.54 14.20
CA LEU A 157 -19.62 -3.69 13.52
C LEU A 157 -19.69 -4.77 12.45
N GLY A 158 -19.07 -4.49 11.29
CA GLY A 158 -18.90 -5.49 10.25
C GLY A 158 -17.95 -6.63 10.68
N PRO A 159 -18.10 -7.85 10.10
CA PRO A 159 -17.37 -9.05 10.53
C PRO A 159 -15.85 -8.89 10.47
N ASN A 160 -15.33 -8.17 9.46
CA ASN A 160 -13.89 -7.94 9.33
C ASN A 160 -13.34 -7.00 10.41
N VAL A 161 -14.14 -6.05 10.91
CA VAL A 161 -13.73 -5.18 12.03
C VAL A 161 -13.66 -5.99 13.31
N ILE A 162 -14.68 -6.82 13.56
CA ILE A 162 -14.73 -7.73 14.71
C ILE A 162 -13.51 -8.67 14.71
N ASP A 163 -13.22 -9.34 13.59
CA ASP A 163 -12.06 -10.25 13.47
C ASP A 163 -10.72 -9.53 13.78
N ASN A 164 -10.52 -8.32 13.27
CA ASN A 164 -9.29 -7.57 13.54
C ASN A 164 -9.13 -7.18 15.01
N VAL A 165 -10.22 -6.76 15.69
CA VAL A 165 -10.17 -6.43 17.12
C VAL A 165 -9.92 -7.70 17.94
N GLU A 166 -10.61 -8.81 17.66
CA GLU A 166 -10.43 -10.09 18.34
C GLU A 166 -9.01 -10.65 18.19
N ARG A 167 -8.41 -10.52 17.00
CA ARG A 167 -7.00 -10.89 16.77
C ARG A 167 -6.07 -9.96 17.53
N GLY A 168 -6.31 -8.64 17.44
CA GLY A 168 -5.50 -7.64 18.12
C GLY A 168 -5.44 -7.83 19.63
N LEU A 169 -6.58 -8.21 20.26
CA LEU A 169 -6.66 -8.49 21.70
C LEU A 169 -5.88 -9.75 22.14
N LYS A 170 -5.50 -10.63 21.22
CA LYS A 170 -4.71 -11.85 21.53
C LYS A 170 -3.20 -11.58 21.51
N TYR A 171 -2.75 -10.50 20.88
CA TYR A 171 -1.31 -10.20 20.81
C TYR A 171 -0.78 -9.68 22.15
N SER A 172 0.36 -10.21 22.54
CA SER A 172 1.10 -9.77 23.71
C SER A 172 1.90 -8.50 23.45
N LEU A 173 2.37 -7.86 24.52
CA LEU A 173 3.33 -6.75 24.41
C LEU A 173 4.61 -7.17 23.67
N ALA A 174 5.05 -8.42 23.86
CA ALA A 174 6.21 -8.95 23.16
C ALA A 174 5.98 -9.05 21.64
N ASP A 175 4.80 -9.47 21.20
CA ASP A 175 4.44 -9.53 19.77
C ASP A 175 4.44 -8.12 19.16
N VAL A 176 3.83 -7.15 19.83
CA VAL A 176 3.81 -5.75 19.35
C VAL A 176 5.23 -5.18 19.28
N SER A 177 6.06 -5.43 20.29
CA SER A 177 7.45 -4.98 20.30
C SER A 177 8.26 -5.61 19.17
N TRP A 178 8.08 -6.90 18.94
CA TRP A 178 8.70 -7.62 17.82
C TRP A 178 8.27 -7.02 16.48
N ALA A 179 6.99 -6.75 16.29
CA ALA A 179 6.46 -6.22 15.04
C ALA A 179 7.05 -4.82 14.72
N HIS A 180 7.26 -3.96 15.71
CA HIS A 180 7.90 -2.66 15.49
C HIS A 180 9.39 -2.79 15.13
N VAL A 181 10.12 -3.75 15.73
CA VAL A 181 11.49 -4.05 15.34
C VAL A 181 11.53 -4.60 13.90
N MET A 182 10.63 -5.52 13.57
CA MET A 182 10.54 -6.10 12.23
C MET A 182 10.19 -5.05 11.18
N GLN A 183 9.25 -4.15 11.45
CA GLN A 183 8.91 -3.03 10.58
C GLN A 183 10.14 -2.16 10.28
N THR A 184 10.98 -1.89 11.29
CA THR A 184 12.23 -1.14 11.09
C THR A 184 13.18 -1.88 10.15
N LYS A 185 13.28 -3.21 10.23
CA LYS A 185 14.11 -4.03 9.32
C LYS A 185 13.55 -3.98 7.90
N ILE A 186 12.24 -4.13 7.72
CA ILE A 186 11.56 -4.03 6.42
C ILE A 186 11.81 -2.66 5.78
N TYR A 187 11.65 -1.56 6.54
CA TYR A 187 11.96 -0.23 6.06
C TYR A 187 13.42 -0.09 5.59
N LYS A 188 14.39 -0.62 6.37
CA LYS A 188 15.80 -0.59 5.99
C LYS A 188 16.10 -1.41 4.74
N SER A 189 15.50 -2.59 4.60
CA SER A 189 15.61 -3.42 3.40
C SER A 189 15.08 -2.67 2.17
N PHE A 190 13.90 -2.08 2.28
CA PHE A 190 13.30 -1.29 1.21
C PHE A 190 14.17 -0.08 0.83
N ARG A 191 14.68 0.66 1.81
CA ARG A 191 15.58 1.78 1.55
C ARG A 191 16.88 1.33 0.87
N ASN A 192 17.47 0.21 1.30
CA ASN A 192 18.70 -0.32 0.69
C ASN A 192 18.47 -0.71 -0.77
N PHE A 193 17.33 -1.31 -1.08
CA PHE A 193 16.93 -1.63 -2.44
C PHE A 193 16.91 -0.39 -3.35
N PHE A 194 16.40 0.73 -2.88
CA PHE A 194 16.38 2.00 -3.61
C PHE A 194 17.73 2.75 -3.64
N ASN A 195 18.81 2.18 -3.13
CA ASN A 195 20.16 2.63 -3.49
C ASN A 195 20.61 2.11 -4.87
N GLU A 196 19.99 1.02 -5.36
CA GLU A 196 20.31 0.39 -6.64
C GLU A 196 19.29 0.73 -7.72
N TYR A 197 18.03 0.97 -7.38
CA TYR A 197 16.93 1.23 -8.28
C TYR A 197 16.24 2.57 -7.98
N ASP A 198 15.67 3.19 -9.01
CA ASP A 198 14.92 4.43 -8.89
C ASP A 198 13.41 4.19 -8.78
N VAL A 199 12.92 3.11 -9.41
CA VAL A 199 11.50 2.72 -9.39
C VAL A 199 11.35 1.20 -9.22
N LEU A 200 10.25 0.80 -8.56
CA LEU A 200 9.80 -0.59 -8.45
C LEU A 200 8.37 -0.69 -8.99
N ILE A 201 8.15 -1.58 -9.94
CA ILE A 201 6.85 -1.83 -10.56
C ILE A 201 6.33 -3.21 -10.14
N CYS A 202 5.11 -3.26 -9.65
CA CYS A 202 4.40 -4.49 -9.32
C CYS A 202 2.90 -4.33 -9.61
N PRO A 203 2.09 -5.41 -9.62
CA PRO A 203 0.65 -5.28 -9.79
C PRO A 203 0.02 -4.42 -8.67
N ALA A 204 -0.97 -3.60 -9.00
CA ALA A 204 -1.71 -2.80 -8.02
C ALA A 204 -2.72 -3.65 -7.21
N ALA A 205 -3.20 -4.75 -7.79
CA ALA A 205 -4.10 -5.71 -7.16
C ALA A 205 -3.63 -7.14 -7.45
N ALA A 206 -3.85 -8.04 -6.50
CA ALA A 206 -3.42 -9.44 -6.62
C ALA A 206 -4.38 -10.30 -7.44
N VAL A 207 -5.61 -9.87 -7.61
CA VAL A 207 -6.68 -10.56 -8.33
C VAL A 207 -7.51 -9.56 -9.13
N SER A 208 -8.22 -10.05 -10.14
CA SER A 208 -9.24 -9.29 -10.87
C SER A 208 -10.42 -8.92 -9.96
N PRO A 209 -11.23 -7.91 -10.31
CA PRO A 209 -12.47 -7.61 -9.61
C PRO A 209 -13.36 -8.85 -9.46
N TYR A 210 -13.95 -9.01 -8.27
CA TYR A 210 -14.81 -10.14 -7.90
C TYR A 210 -16.22 -9.64 -7.54
N PRO A 211 -17.25 -10.52 -7.51
CA PRO A 211 -18.61 -10.12 -7.17
C PRO A 211 -18.72 -9.41 -5.83
N HIS A 212 -19.56 -8.38 -5.73
CA HIS A 212 -19.65 -7.53 -4.53
C HIS A 212 -20.29 -8.27 -3.34
N GLU A 213 -21.02 -9.36 -3.58
CA GLU A 213 -21.56 -10.25 -2.55
C GLU A 213 -20.46 -11.02 -1.82
N GLN A 214 -19.31 -11.19 -2.46
CA GLN A 214 -18.15 -11.85 -1.86
C GLN A 214 -17.41 -10.87 -0.95
N LEU A 215 -17.31 -11.16 0.33
CA LEU A 215 -16.74 -10.25 1.33
C LEU A 215 -15.22 -10.01 1.12
N PHE A 216 -14.50 -11.03 0.66
CA PHE A 216 -13.07 -10.98 0.34
C PHE A 216 -12.66 -12.19 -0.52
N VAL A 217 -11.48 -12.13 -1.11
CA VAL A 217 -10.91 -13.25 -1.87
C VAL A 217 -10.27 -14.24 -0.89
N ASP A 218 -10.84 -15.42 -0.78
CA ASP A 218 -10.39 -16.48 0.13
C ASP A 218 -9.44 -17.49 -0.51
N THR A 219 -9.36 -17.52 -1.84
CA THR A 219 -8.54 -18.49 -2.59
C THR A 219 -7.90 -17.82 -3.81
N ILE A 220 -6.60 -17.98 -3.99
CA ILE A 220 -5.83 -17.50 -5.14
C ILE A 220 -5.00 -18.67 -5.69
N ASN A 221 -5.10 -18.97 -7.00
CA ASN A 221 -4.42 -20.11 -7.65
C ASN A 221 -4.64 -21.47 -6.95
N GLY A 222 -5.81 -21.66 -6.34
CA GLY A 222 -6.13 -22.88 -5.59
C GLY A 222 -5.63 -22.91 -4.13
N GLU A 223 -4.89 -21.90 -3.69
CA GLU A 223 -4.41 -21.79 -2.31
C GLU A 223 -5.33 -20.92 -1.47
N LYS A 224 -5.77 -21.44 -0.32
CA LYS A 224 -6.63 -20.71 0.61
C LYS A 224 -5.85 -19.64 1.36
N MET A 225 -6.41 -18.43 1.42
CA MET A 225 -5.82 -17.34 2.17
C MET A 225 -5.98 -17.53 3.68
N PRO A 226 -4.89 -17.43 4.48
CA PRO A 226 -4.94 -17.64 5.93
C PRO A 226 -5.74 -16.57 6.66
N THR A 227 -5.83 -15.35 6.11
CA THR A 227 -6.63 -14.26 6.65
C THR A 227 -7.30 -13.48 5.51
N TYR A 228 -8.37 -12.74 5.82
CA TYR A 228 -9.04 -11.91 4.82
C TYR A 228 -8.16 -10.77 4.29
N MET A 229 -7.03 -10.47 4.92
CA MET A 229 -6.10 -9.44 4.46
C MET A 229 -5.01 -9.96 3.52
N ARG A 230 -4.77 -11.28 3.47
CA ARG A 230 -3.62 -11.85 2.76
C ARG A 230 -3.62 -11.50 1.26
N TRP A 231 -4.77 -11.45 0.60
CA TRP A 231 -4.89 -11.07 -0.81
C TRP A 231 -4.48 -9.62 -1.09
N LEU A 232 -4.38 -8.77 -0.06
CA LEU A 232 -3.91 -7.39 -0.15
C LEU A 232 -2.39 -7.23 0.08
N ALA A 233 -1.64 -8.33 0.06
CA ALA A 233 -0.22 -8.32 0.42
C ALA A 233 0.64 -7.35 -0.42
N LEU A 234 0.40 -7.22 -1.71
CA LEU A 234 1.06 -6.21 -2.57
C LEU A 234 0.94 -4.79 -1.98
N SER A 235 -0.25 -4.47 -1.48
CA SER A 235 -0.52 -3.15 -0.93
C SER A 235 0.07 -2.96 0.46
N TYR A 236 -0.11 -3.90 1.37
CA TYR A 236 0.38 -3.68 2.72
C TYR A 236 1.90 -3.86 2.84
N ALA A 237 2.53 -4.69 2.01
CA ALA A 237 3.97 -4.84 1.99
C ALA A 237 4.65 -3.48 1.72
N SER A 238 4.24 -2.80 0.66
CA SER A 238 4.74 -1.45 0.38
C SER A 238 4.35 -0.44 1.47
N THR A 239 3.13 -0.52 2.02
CA THR A 239 2.69 0.39 3.10
C THR A 239 3.60 0.30 4.33
N MET A 240 4.04 -0.89 4.71
CA MET A 240 4.91 -1.08 5.88
C MET A 240 6.28 -0.42 5.75
N ALA A 241 6.74 -0.20 4.52
CA ALA A 241 7.96 0.56 4.21
C ALA A 241 7.70 2.07 3.99
N ILE A 242 6.45 2.53 4.12
CA ILE A 242 6.01 3.94 4.04
C ILE A 242 6.38 4.76 2.80
N PRO A 243 6.62 4.20 1.58
CA PRO A 243 6.88 5.00 0.40
C PRO A 243 5.65 5.73 -0.12
N CYS A 244 5.85 6.66 -1.05
CA CYS A 244 4.78 7.04 -1.97
C CYS A 244 4.58 5.95 -3.03
N VAL A 245 3.34 5.75 -3.47
CA VAL A 245 3.01 4.70 -4.46
C VAL A 245 1.93 5.20 -5.43
N TRP A 246 2.19 5.05 -6.72
CA TRP A 246 1.21 5.24 -7.78
C TRP A 246 0.58 3.90 -8.17
N ALA A 247 -0.73 3.90 -8.38
CA ALA A 247 -1.43 2.86 -9.12
C ALA A 247 -1.84 3.45 -10.47
N LEU A 248 -1.38 2.82 -11.54
CA LEU A 248 -1.60 3.28 -12.91
C LEU A 248 -2.30 2.18 -13.69
N PRO A 249 -3.32 2.48 -14.51
CA PRO A 249 -3.94 1.50 -15.39
C PRO A 249 -2.93 1.08 -16.47
N CYS A 250 -2.77 -0.23 -16.67
CA CYS A 250 -1.88 -0.79 -17.70
C CYS A 250 -2.59 -1.75 -18.67
N GLY A 251 -3.88 -1.85 -18.61
CA GLY A 251 -4.74 -2.74 -19.39
C GLY A 251 -5.34 -3.87 -18.54
N LEU A 252 -6.17 -4.67 -19.17
CA LEU A 252 -6.86 -5.84 -18.62
C LEU A 252 -6.21 -7.10 -19.18
#